data_932308593823d9954c36d0e9948d2c04
#
_entry.id   932308593823d9954c36d0e9948d2c04
#
_cell.length_a   1.000
_cell.length_b   1.000
_cell.length_c   1.000
_cell.angle_alpha   90.00
_cell.angle_beta   90.00
_cell.angle_gamma   90.00
#
_symmetry.space_group_name_H-M   'P 1'
#
loop_
_entity.id
_entity.type
_entity.pdbx_description
1 polymer ?
#
loop_
_entity_poly.entity_id
_entity_poly.type
_entity_poly.pdbx_seq_one_letter_code
_entity_poly.pdbx_strand_id
1 'polypeptide(L)' 'MTGKEVVNWKALKALGIPYSRAHIWRLMAAGEFPRCFKLGKHRNSPPVWWRSEVIEWLEQRAKAALPSAAPA' A
#
# COMPACT_ATOMS: atom_id res chain seq x y z
N MET A 1 -2.23 -18.06 11.19
CA MET A 1 -2.52 -17.85 10.66
C MET A 1 -2.17 -17.05 9.74
N THR A 2 -2.43 -16.83 9.10
CA THR A 2 -2.04 -16.34 8.05
C THR A 2 -2.54 -15.09 7.79
N GLY A 3 -2.24 -14.32 6.94
CA GLY A 3 -2.80 -13.09 6.61
C GLY A 3 -2.25 -11.90 7.31
N LYS A 4 -1.38 -12.08 8.21
CA LYS A 4 -0.81 -10.96 8.93
C LYS A 4 0.63 -10.74 8.56
N GLU A 5 0.89 -10.68 7.28
CA GLU A 5 2.23 -10.37 6.82
C GLU A 5 2.39 -8.88 6.64
N VAL A 6 3.61 -8.41 6.79
CA VAL A 6 3.89 -7.00 6.55
C VAL A 6 4.72 -6.87 5.28
N VAL A 7 4.64 -5.72 4.66
CA VAL A 7 5.39 -5.43 3.45
C VAL A 7 6.15 -4.13 3.65
N ASN A 8 7.33 -4.06 3.08
CA ASN A 8 8.14 -2.85 3.15
C ASN A 8 8.14 -2.17 1.79
N TRP A 9 8.96 -1.14 1.63
CA TRP A 9 9.02 -0.41 0.35
C TRP A 9 9.28 -1.34 -0.82
N LYS A 10 10.23 -2.24 -0.65
CA LYS A 10 10.59 -3.14 -1.74
C LYS A 10 9.42 -4.06 -2.07
N ALA A 11 8.73 -4.54 -1.06
CA ALA A 11 7.60 -5.42 -1.28
C ALA A 11 6.44 -4.68 -1.95
N LEU A 12 6.26 -3.40 -1.64
CA LEU A 12 5.23 -2.62 -2.31
C LEU A 12 5.51 -2.59 -3.81
N LYS A 13 6.76 -2.40 -4.19
CA LYS A 13 7.09 -2.39 -5.59
C LYS A 13 6.89 -3.76 -6.22
N ALA A 14 7.18 -4.81 -5.48
CA ALA A 14 6.97 -6.16 -5.99
C ALA A 14 5.49 -6.45 -6.20
N LEU A 15 4.62 -5.78 -5.46
CA LEU A 15 3.19 -5.92 -5.66
C LEU A 15 2.69 -5.12 -6.85
N GLY A 16 3.56 -4.36 -7.47
CA GLY A 16 3.17 -3.61 -8.66
C GLY A 16 2.83 -2.17 -8.42
N ILE A 17 3.08 -1.66 -7.23
CA ILE A 17 2.76 -0.26 -6.94
C ILE A 17 3.92 0.60 -7.45
N PRO A 18 3.69 1.44 -8.46
CA PRO A 18 4.77 2.17 -9.11
C PRO A 18 5.11 3.51 -8.48
N TYR A 19 4.58 3.79 -7.33
CA TYR A 19 4.70 5.13 -6.75
C TYR A 19 6.03 5.31 -6.04
N SER A 20 6.52 6.54 -6.06
CA SER A 20 7.72 6.87 -5.29
C SER A 20 7.36 6.96 -3.82
N ARG A 21 8.39 6.99 -2.98
CA ARG A 21 8.15 7.11 -1.55
C ARG A 21 7.43 8.42 -1.23
N ALA A 22 7.83 9.50 -1.90
CA ALA A 22 7.19 10.78 -1.64
C ALA A 22 5.71 10.73 -2.02
N HIS A 23 5.40 10.04 -3.10
CA HIS A 23 4.00 9.92 -3.51
C HIS A 23 3.20 9.13 -2.48
N ILE A 24 3.77 8.04 -1.98
CA ILE A 24 3.10 7.23 -0.96
C ILE A 24 2.86 8.07 0.30
N TRP A 25 3.87 8.86 0.71
CA TRP A 25 3.68 9.70 1.89
C TRP A 25 2.55 10.69 1.69
N ARG A 26 2.44 11.25 0.51
CA ARG A 26 1.34 12.17 0.23
C ARG A 26 -0.01 11.48 0.27
N LEU A 27 -0.07 10.26 -0.26
CA LEU A 27 -1.32 9.52 -0.24
C LEU A 27 -1.72 9.16 1.18
N MET A 28 -0.75 8.79 2.02
CA MET A 28 -1.05 8.50 3.41
C MET A 28 -1.55 9.74 4.14
N ALA A 29 -0.94 10.87 3.86
CA ALA A 29 -1.37 12.11 4.50
C ALA A 29 -2.77 12.50 4.07
N ALA A 30 -3.16 12.15 2.86
CA ALA A 30 -4.49 12.44 2.37
C ALA A 30 -5.50 11.37 2.78
N GLY A 31 -5.08 10.34 3.45
CA GLY A 31 -5.97 9.26 3.82
C GLY A 31 -6.32 8.33 2.68
N GLU A 32 -5.52 8.34 1.62
CA GLU A 32 -5.82 7.56 0.44
C GLU A 32 -4.91 6.37 0.26
N PHE A 33 -4.17 6.01 1.26
CA PHE A 33 -3.33 4.83 1.25
C PHE A 33 -3.25 4.30 2.67
N PRO A 34 -3.15 2.99 2.86
CA PRO A 34 -3.08 2.45 4.21
C PRO A 34 -1.92 3.02 4.99
N ARG A 35 -2.11 3.24 6.25
CA ARG A 35 -1.07 3.84 7.05
C ARG A 35 0.02 2.85 7.36
N CYS A 36 1.25 3.33 7.37
CA CYS A 36 2.37 2.49 7.72
C CYS A 36 2.56 2.48 9.22
N PHE A 37 3.36 1.55 9.69
CA PHE A 37 3.81 1.55 11.07
C PHE A 37 5.27 1.10 11.06
N LYS A 38 5.95 1.27 12.16
CA LYS A 38 7.35 0.94 12.24
C LYS A 38 7.55 -0.16 13.25
N LEU A 39 8.39 -1.11 12.90
CA LEU A 39 8.64 -2.23 13.79
C LEU A 39 9.60 -1.85 14.90
N GLY A 40 10.50 -0.92 14.62
CA GLY A 40 11.45 -0.49 15.63
C GLY A 40 11.01 0.76 16.34
N LYS A 41 11.69 1.08 17.41
CA LYS A 41 11.36 2.27 18.18
C LYS A 41 12.03 3.52 17.65
N HIS A 42 13.00 3.37 16.78
CA HIS A 42 13.71 4.53 16.27
C HIS A 42 12.89 5.16 15.16
N ARG A 43 12.91 6.48 15.11
CA ARG A 43 12.19 7.16 14.06
C ARG A 43 12.77 6.85 12.68
N ASN A 44 14.00 6.36 12.62
CA ASN A 44 14.58 6.01 11.34
C ASN A 44 14.27 4.59 10.91
N SER A 45 13.50 3.87 11.68
CA SER A 45 13.11 2.51 11.27
C SER A 45 12.31 2.57 9.98
N PRO A 46 12.53 1.65 9.08
CA PRO A 46 11.77 1.66 7.83
C PRO A 46 10.30 1.38 8.09
N PRO A 47 9.43 2.01 7.37
CA PRO A 47 8.00 1.76 7.53
C PRO A 47 7.59 0.45 6.90
N VAL A 48 6.55 -0.15 7.43
CA VAL A 48 5.96 -1.34 6.84
C VAL A 48 4.46 -1.18 6.88
N TRP A 49 3.78 -1.97 6.10
CA TRP A 49 2.33 -1.95 6.02
C TRP A 49 1.81 -3.36 6.19
N TRP A 50 0.59 -3.50 6.64
CA TRP A 50 -0.04 -4.81 6.64
C TRP A 50 -0.32 -5.20 5.20
N ARG A 51 0.12 -6.38 4.82
CA ARG A 51 -0.07 -6.83 3.45
C ARG A 51 -1.56 -6.90 3.11
N SER A 52 -2.36 -7.36 4.04
CA SER A 52 -3.80 -7.47 3.78
C SER A 52 -4.41 -6.11 3.48
N GLU A 53 -3.98 -5.08 4.18
CA GLU A 53 -4.52 -3.75 3.93
C GLU A 53 -4.08 -3.21 2.58
N VAL A 54 -2.85 -3.48 2.19
CA VAL A 54 -2.36 -3.04 0.89
C VAL A 54 -3.09 -3.77 -0.23
N ILE A 55 -3.29 -5.07 -0.07
CA ILE A 55 -4.01 -5.84 -1.07
C ILE A 55 -5.45 -5.34 -1.19
N GLU A 56 -6.10 -5.07 -0.08
CA GLU A 56 -7.45 -4.56 -0.12
C GLU A 56 -7.49 -3.19 -0.81
N TRP A 57 -6.50 -2.35 -0.54
CA TRP A 57 -6.41 -1.05 -1.20
C TRP A 57 -6.26 -1.22 -2.71
N LEU A 58 -5.44 -2.18 -3.14
CA LEU A 58 -5.27 -2.44 -4.56
C LEU A 58 -6.57 -2.92 -5.18
N GLU A 59 -7.30 -3.77 -4.48
CA GLU A 59 -8.57 -4.25 -5.00
C GLU A 59 -9.58 -3.12 -5.13
N GLN A 60 -9.59 -2.22 -4.18
CA GLN A 60 -10.49 -1.08 -4.25
C GLN A 60 -10.12 -0.18 -5.42
N ARG A 61 -8.83 0.04 -5.62
CA ARG A 61 -8.40 0.86 -6.74
C ARG A 61 -8.71 0.21 -8.07
N ALA A 62 -8.58 -1.11 -8.14
CA ALA A 62 -8.88 -1.81 -9.37
C ALA A 62 -10.36 -1.67 -9.72
N LYS A 63 -11.21 -1.76 -8.72
CA LYS A 63 -12.64 -1.60 -8.98
C LYS A 63 -12.95 -0.18 -9.42
N ALA A 64 -12.35 0.80 -8.79
CA ALA A 64 -12.63 2.18 -9.15
C ALA A 64 -12.07 2.53 -10.51
N ALA A 65 -10.99 1.90 -10.89
CA ALA A 65 -10.38 2.20 -12.17
C ALA A 65 -11.03 1.46 -13.33
N LEU A 66 -11.74 0.37 -13.03
CA LEU A 66 -12.32 -0.37 -14.09
C LEU A 66 -13.39 0.45 -14.72
N PRO A 67 -13.32 0.70 -15.91
CA PRO A 67 -14.26 1.49 -16.57
C PRO A 67 -15.38 0.65 -16.65
N SER A 68 -16.34 1.10 -16.21
CA SER A 68 -17.46 0.35 -16.29
C SER A 68 -17.52 -0.21 -17.58
N ALA A 69 -16.95 0.29 -18.42
CA ALA A 69 -17.14 -0.20 -19.61
C ALA A 69 -16.23 -1.09 -20.02
N ALA A 70 -15.50 -1.34 -19.44
CA ALA A 70 -14.61 -2.25 -19.73
C ALA A 70 -14.92 -2.90 -20.88
N PRO A 71 -14.95 -2.64 -21.70
CA PRO A 71 -15.29 -3.21 -22.74
C PRO A 71 -14.61 -4.01 -23.14
N ALA A 72 -14.45 -4.33 -23.04
CA ALA A 72 -13.90 -5.14 -23.37
C ALA A 72 -13.64 -5.10 -24.18
#